data_c84c2678af3762a37c81cca1c72f3477
#
_entry.id   c84c2678af3762a37c81cca1c72f3477
#
_cell.length_a   1.000
_cell.length_b   1.000
_cell.length_c   1.000
_cell.angle_alpha   90.00
_cell.angle_beta   90.00
_cell.angle_gamma   90.00
#
_symmetry.space_group_name_H-M   'P 1'
#
loop_
_entity.id
_entity.type
_entity.pdbx_description
1 polymer ?
#
loop_
_entity_poly.entity_id
_entity_poly.type
_entity_poly.pdbx_seq_one_letter_code
_entity_poly.pdbx_strand_id
1 'polypeptide(L)'
;TDNTPAKIVFETLHLPHTIEPPANGSVMRVVHLPPDESWKGKAAQRDVQAFFSAMGSPRASTYSPLAPHPYMQKTRTLDCCIVLQGEIALVLDTQEVRMKAGEIAILRGTNHAWSNRSTSPAVVAIASHDGAP
;
A
#
# COMPACT_ATOMS: atom_id res chain seq x y z
N THR A 1 8.02 -13.20 -30.45
CA THR A 1 7.56 -11.87 -30.04
C THR A 1 6.61 -11.29 -31.07
N ASP A 2 5.56 -10.70 -30.58
CA ASP A 2 4.56 -10.05 -31.42
C ASP A 2 5.08 -8.71 -31.91
N ASN A 3 5.01 -8.48 -33.22
CA ASN A 3 5.42 -7.21 -33.83
C ASN A 3 4.26 -6.21 -33.95
N THR A 4 3.11 -6.54 -33.37
CA THR A 4 1.97 -5.63 -33.36
C THR A 4 2.33 -4.37 -32.56
N PRO A 5 2.12 -3.16 -33.09
CA PRO A 5 2.38 -1.95 -32.35
C PRO A 5 1.55 -1.90 -31.06
N ALA A 6 2.19 -1.45 -29.98
CA ALA A 6 1.49 -1.27 -28.72
C ALA A 6 0.45 -0.16 -28.85
N LYS A 7 -0.70 -0.36 -28.25
CA LYS A 7 -1.76 0.65 -28.21
C LYS A 7 -2.43 0.66 -26.84
N ILE A 8 -2.98 1.80 -26.47
CA ILE A 8 -3.78 1.90 -25.25
C ILE A 8 -5.14 1.30 -25.54
N VAL A 9 -5.46 0.20 -24.86
CA VAL A 9 -6.76 -0.46 -24.95
C VAL A 9 -7.71 -0.03 -23.84
N PHE A 10 -7.16 0.49 -22.74
CA PHE A 10 -7.93 0.92 -21.58
C PHE A 10 -7.13 1.96 -20.82
N GLU A 11 -7.71 3.14 -20.60
CA GLU A 11 -7.06 4.25 -19.91
C GLU A 11 -7.65 4.37 -18.50
N THR A 12 -6.79 4.39 -17.46
CA THR A 12 -7.19 4.35 -16.06
C THR A 12 -6.83 5.61 -15.27
N LEU A 13 -6.26 6.62 -15.91
CA LEU A 13 -5.80 7.82 -15.21
C LEU A 13 -6.90 8.58 -14.49
N HIS A 14 -8.13 8.47 -14.97
CA HIS A 14 -9.29 9.14 -14.39
C HIS A 14 -10.11 8.27 -13.44
N LEU A 15 -9.70 7.02 -13.23
CA LEU A 15 -10.39 6.12 -12.30
C LEU A 15 -9.90 6.36 -10.87
N PRO A 16 -10.75 6.11 -9.86
CA PRO A 16 -10.31 6.17 -8.47
C PRO A 16 -9.15 5.21 -8.22
N HIS A 17 -8.20 5.62 -7.37
CA HIS A 17 -7.15 4.73 -6.93
C HIS A 17 -7.73 3.66 -6.02
N THR A 18 -7.27 2.42 -6.17
CA THR A 18 -7.68 1.30 -5.33
C THR A 18 -6.46 0.60 -4.76
N ILE A 19 -6.64 -0.06 -3.62
CA ILE A 19 -5.57 -0.84 -3.00
C ILE A 19 -5.44 -2.19 -3.72
N GLU A 20 -6.58 -2.83 -4.01
CA GLU A 20 -6.59 -4.15 -4.61
C GLU A 20 -6.69 -4.08 -6.13
N PRO A 21 -5.98 -4.98 -6.84
CA PRO A 21 -6.12 -5.10 -8.29
C PRO A 21 -7.45 -5.75 -8.65
N PRO A 22 -7.87 -5.65 -9.93
CA PRO A 22 -9.00 -6.42 -10.41
C PRO A 22 -8.67 -7.92 -10.39
N ALA A 23 -9.71 -8.75 -10.45
CA ALA A 23 -9.55 -10.21 -10.50
C ALA A 23 -8.64 -10.60 -11.66
N ASN A 24 -7.69 -11.48 -11.40
CA ASN A 24 -6.68 -11.94 -12.36
C ASN A 24 -5.82 -10.81 -12.95
N GLY A 25 -5.80 -9.67 -12.32
CA GLY A 25 -5.10 -8.51 -12.84
C GLY A 25 -4.06 -7.95 -11.89
N SER A 26 -3.57 -6.79 -12.27
CA SER A 26 -2.52 -6.07 -11.55
C SER A 26 -2.86 -4.60 -11.48
N VAL A 27 -2.38 -3.93 -10.43
CA VAL A 27 -2.41 -2.48 -10.33
C VAL A 27 -1.06 -2.00 -9.83
N MET A 28 -0.60 -0.88 -10.36
CA MET A 28 0.62 -0.23 -9.86
C MET A 28 0.27 1.14 -9.33
N ARG A 29 0.79 1.45 -8.14
CA ARG A 29 0.53 2.71 -7.47
C ARG A 29 1.83 3.36 -7.04
N VAL A 30 1.86 4.68 -7.04
CA VAL A 30 2.89 5.45 -6.36
C VAL A 30 2.23 6.12 -5.17
N VAL A 31 2.68 5.79 -3.99
CA VAL A 31 2.06 6.23 -2.74
C VAL A 31 2.97 7.24 -2.06
N HIS A 32 2.39 8.39 -1.74
CA HIS A 32 3.07 9.43 -0.97
C HIS A 32 2.69 9.29 0.49
N LEU A 33 3.68 9.08 1.33
CA LEU A 33 3.49 8.84 2.77
C LEU A 33 3.98 10.04 3.55
N PRO A 34 3.06 10.86 4.09
CA PRO A 34 3.48 11.97 4.95
C PRO A 34 4.06 11.43 6.25
N PRO A 35 4.83 12.25 6.97
CA PRO A 35 5.27 11.86 8.32
C PRO A 35 4.09 11.45 9.18
N ASP A 36 4.26 10.40 9.98
CA ASP A 36 3.20 9.90 10.87
C ASP A 36 2.69 10.98 11.82
N GLU A 37 3.53 11.91 12.22
CA GLU A 37 3.15 13.02 13.10
C GLU A 37 2.04 13.89 12.49
N SER A 38 1.92 13.92 11.15
CA SER A 38 0.90 14.74 10.48
C SER A 38 -0.52 14.20 10.66
N TRP A 39 -0.67 12.90 10.93
CA TRP A 39 -1.99 12.28 11.12
C TRP A 39 -2.15 11.57 12.47
N LYS A 40 -1.08 11.46 13.23
CA LYS A 40 -1.08 10.83 14.56
C LYS A 40 -2.08 11.55 15.47
N GLY A 41 -2.94 10.79 16.15
CA GLY A 41 -4.04 11.36 16.92
C GLY A 41 -5.33 11.54 16.13
N LYS A 42 -5.30 11.33 14.81
CA LYS A 42 -6.49 11.35 13.92
C LYS A 42 -6.75 9.99 13.31
N ALA A 43 -6.24 8.94 13.92
CA ALA A 43 -6.35 7.57 13.40
C ALA A 43 -7.25 6.71 14.29
N ALA A 44 -8.42 7.24 14.68
CA ALA A 44 -9.43 6.46 15.35
C ALA A 44 -10.02 5.42 14.40
N GLN A 45 -10.67 4.40 14.93
CA GLN A 45 -11.26 3.32 14.13
C GLN A 45 -12.10 3.87 12.96
N ARG A 46 -12.92 4.89 13.20
CA ARG A 46 -13.75 5.51 12.16
C ARG A 46 -12.92 6.14 11.04
N ASP A 47 -11.78 6.75 11.37
CA ASP A 47 -10.90 7.38 10.38
C ASP A 47 -10.23 6.33 9.50
N VAL A 48 -9.79 5.24 10.11
CA VAL A 48 -9.20 4.11 9.41
C VAL A 48 -10.22 3.45 8.48
N GLN A 49 -11.44 3.22 8.96
CA GLN A 49 -12.51 2.66 8.15
C GLN A 49 -12.86 3.56 6.97
N ALA A 50 -12.92 4.86 7.19
CA ALA A 50 -13.19 5.83 6.12
C ALA A 50 -12.09 5.79 5.05
N PHE A 51 -10.84 5.70 5.45
CA PHE A 51 -9.71 5.59 4.52
C PHE A 51 -9.84 4.35 3.63
N PHE A 52 -10.01 3.17 4.22
CA PHE A 52 -10.10 1.94 3.44
C PHE A 52 -11.35 1.87 2.57
N SER A 53 -12.45 2.44 3.02
CA SER A 53 -13.67 2.53 2.20
C SER A 53 -13.46 3.46 1.01
N ALA A 54 -12.80 4.59 1.21
CA ALA A 54 -12.49 5.53 0.13
C ALA A 54 -11.54 4.91 -0.90
N MET A 55 -10.68 3.98 -0.47
CA MET A 55 -9.79 3.23 -1.37
C MET A 55 -10.44 1.99 -1.98
N GLY A 56 -11.75 1.82 -1.82
CA GLY A 56 -12.47 0.70 -2.40
C GLY A 56 -12.19 -0.66 -1.78
N SER A 57 -11.52 -0.70 -0.63
CA SER A 57 -11.11 -1.95 0.03
C SER A 57 -11.45 -1.94 1.52
N PRO A 58 -12.74 -1.82 1.88
CA PRO A 58 -13.13 -1.71 3.30
C PRO A 58 -12.75 -2.94 4.13
N ARG A 59 -12.58 -4.10 3.47
CA ARG A 59 -12.21 -5.35 4.16
C ARG A 59 -10.70 -5.55 4.28
N ALA A 60 -9.88 -4.70 3.69
CA ALA A 60 -8.43 -4.83 3.78
C ALA A 60 -7.91 -4.44 5.15
N SER A 61 -8.60 -3.58 5.87
CA SER A 61 -8.20 -3.15 7.20
C SER A 61 -8.20 -4.30 8.19
N THR A 62 -7.11 -4.43 8.94
CA THR A 62 -7.01 -5.34 10.08
C THR A 62 -6.89 -4.55 11.38
N TYR A 63 -7.53 -3.40 11.43
CA TYR A 63 -7.48 -2.50 12.59
C TYR A 63 -7.78 -3.25 13.90
N SER A 64 -6.97 -2.97 14.89
CA SER A 64 -7.18 -3.42 16.27
C SER A 64 -6.50 -2.41 17.19
N PRO A 65 -7.08 -2.10 18.36
CA PRO A 65 -6.44 -1.23 19.34
C PRO A 65 -5.08 -1.74 19.81
N LEU A 66 -4.84 -3.05 19.67
CA LEU A 66 -3.59 -3.70 20.08
C LEU A 66 -2.61 -3.90 18.93
N ALA A 67 -2.99 -3.53 17.71
CA ALA A 67 -2.12 -3.68 16.55
C ALA A 67 -0.95 -2.69 16.63
N PRO A 68 0.21 -3.04 16.05
CA PRO A 68 1.40 -2.19 16.10
C PRO A 68 1.26 -0.89 15.27
N HIS A 69 0.24 -0.80 14.42
CA HIS A 69 -0.04 0.39 13.62
C HIS A 69 -1.53 0.44 13.30
N PRO A 70 -2.17 1.64 13.32
CA PRO A 70 -3.60 1.74 13.04
C PRO A 70 -3.99 1.40 11.61
N TYR A 71 -3.08 1.58 10.64
CA TYR A 71 -3.37 1.31 9.24
C TYR A 71 -2.83 -0.04 8.76
N MET A 72 -2.81 -1.04 9.65
CA MET A 72 -2.52 -2.41 9.25
C MET A 72 -3.54 -2.89 8.23
N GLN A 73 -3.05 -3.56 7.19
CA GLN A 73 -3.87 -4.06 6.11
C GLN A 73 -3.41 -5.43 5.64
N LYS A 74 -4.34 -6.19 5.11
CA LYS A 74 -4.07 -7.50 4.52
C LYS A 74 -4.97 -7.70 3.32
N THR A 75 -4.36 -8.08 2.21
CA THR A 75 -5.04 -8.35 0.95
C THR A 75 -4.55 -9.68 0.38
N ARG A 76 -5.34 -10.27 -0.52
CA ARG A 76 -4.97 -11.54 -1.19
C ARG A 76 -4.15 -11.22 -2.44
N THR A 77 -3.02 -10.54 -2.24
CA THR A 77 -2.19 -10.05 -3.33
C THR A 77 -0.73 -10.41 -3.14
N LEU A 78 -0.02 -10.45 -4.25
CA LEU A 78 1.44 -10.40 -4.27
C LEU A 78 1.83 -8.95 -4.54
N ASP A 79 2.50 -8.34 -3.59
CA ASP A 79 2.93 -6.95 -3.71
C ASP A 79 4.43 -6.86 -3.86
N CYS A 80 4.87 -6.14 -4.89
CA CYS A 80 6.26 -5.78 -5.09
C CYS A 80 6.40 -4.29 -4.80
N CYS A 81 7.18 -3.94 -3.78
CA CYS A 81 7.27 -2.58 -3.27
C CYS A 81 8.71 -2.08 -3.38
N ILE A 82 8.88 -0.86 -3.87
CA ILE A 82 10.18 -0.20 -3.89
C ILE A 82 10.07 1.19 -3.29
N VAL A 83 10.98 1.53 -2.38
CA VAL A 83 11.07 2.88 -1.84
C VAL A 83 11.78 3.76 -2.87
N LEU A 84 11.08 4.79 -3.33
CA LEU A 84 11.62 5.72 -4.33
C LEU A 84 12.27 6.93 -3.69
N GLN A 85 11.77 7.37 -2.53
CA GLN A 85 12.26 8.55 -1.86
C GLN A 85 12.02 8.42 -0.35
N GLY A 86 13.00 8.87 0.41
CA GLY A 86 12.89 8.92 1.86
C GLY A 86 13.17 7.58 2.52
N GLU A 87 12.67 7.44 3.74
CA GLU A 87 12.91 6.31 4.60
C GLU A 87 11.60 5.94 5.29
N ILE A 88 11.28 4.66 5.35
CA ILE A 88 10.05 4.17 5.97
C ILE A 88 10.33 2.93 6.81
N ALA A 89 9.41 2.62 7.70
CA ALA A 89 9.34 1.35 8.39
C ALA A 89 8.15 0.56 7.85
N LEU A 90 8.41 -0.64 7.35
CA LEU A 90 7.38 -1.61 7.02
C LEU A 90 7.06 -2.38 8.31
N VAL A 91 5.86 -2.13 8.84
CA VAL A 91 5.42 -2.69 10.12
C VAL A 91 4.68 -3.99 9.87
N LEU A 92 5.15 -5.06 10.49
CA LEU A 92 4.53 -6.39 10.43
C LEU A 92 3.93 -6.72 11.81
N ASP A 93 3.31 -7.88 11.95
CA ASP A 93 2.61 -8.25 13.19
C ASP A 93 3.52 -8.23 14.42
N THR A 94 4.75 -8.75 14.30
CA THR A 94 5.66 -8.91 15.43
C THR A 94 7.04 -8.28 15.21
N GLN A 95 7.25 -7.63 14.07
CA GLN A 95 8.54 -7.01 13.75
C GLN A 95 8.34 -5.88 12.75
N GLU A 96 9.40 -5.14 12.50
CA GLU A 96 9.40 -4.12 11.47
C GLU A 96 10.71 -4.14 10.69
N VAL A 97 10.66 -3.68 9.46
CA VAL A 97 11.81 -3.60 8.57
C VAL A 97 11.98 -2.14 8.15
N ARG A 98 13.14 -1.57 8.44
CA ARG A 98 13.45 -0.22 7.98
C ARG A 98 13.96 -0.28 6.56
N MET A 99 13.41 0.59 5.71
CA MET A 99 13.71 0.63 4.29
C MET A 99 14.00 2.06 3.85
N LYS A 100 15.00 2.21 3.02
CA LYS A 100 15.39 3.48 2.41
C LYS A 100 15.32 3.39 0.90
N ALA A 101 15.46 4.54 0.24
CA ALA A 101 15.35 4.63 -1.22
C ALA A 101 16.21 3.58 -1.94
N GLY A 102 15.60 2.90 -2.90
CA GLY A 102 16.22 1.82 -3.69
C GLY A 102 15.99 0.42 -3.12
N GLU A 103 15.51 0.28 -1.88
CA GLU A 103 15.25 -1.02 -1.28
C GLU A 103 13.87 -1.54 -1.64
N ILE A 104 13.76 -2.87 -1.77
CA ILE A 104 12.57 -3.55 -2.28
C ILE A 104 12.06 -4.54 -1.25
N ALA A 105 10.73 -4.62 -1.11
CA ALA A 105 10.06 -5.64 -0.32
C ALA A 105 9.06 -6.40 -1.18
N ILE A 106 8.96 -7.70 -0.95
CA ILE A 106 7.94 -8.56 -1.56
C ILE A 106 7.01 -9.03 -0.45
N LEU A 107 5.71 -8.72 -0.59
CA LEU A 107 4.69 -9.09 0.37
C LEU A 107 3.74 -10.10 -0.26
N ARG A 108 3.48 -11.20 0.45
CA ARG A 108 2.63 -12.29 -0.02
C ARG A 108 1.40 -12.42 0.88
N GLY A 109 0.43 -11.54 0.71
CA GLY A 109 -0.75 -11.51 1.57
C GLY A 109 -0.42 -11.25 3.02
N THR A 110 0.66 -10.56 3.28
CA THR A 110 1.18 -10.29 4.62
C THR A 110 0.45 -9.12 5.24
N ASN A 111 0.03 -9.26 6.50
CA ASN A 111 -0.51 -8.15 7.27
C ASN A 111 0.60 -7.13 7.51
N HIS A 112 0.35 -5.87 7.13
CA HIS A 112 1.40 -4.85 7.17
C HIS A 112 0.85 -3.43 7.21
N ALA A 113 1.71 -2.50 7.57
CA ALA A 113 1.47 -1.06 7.43
C ALA A 113 2.78 -0.36 7.07
N TRP A 114 2.65 0.83 6.50
CA TRP A 114 3.78 1.70 6.16
C TRP A 114 3.82 2.85 7.16
N SER A 115 4.95 3.01 7.84
CA SER A 115 5.12 4.03 8.86
C SER A 115 6.26 4.97 8.47
N ASN A 116 5.96 6.25 8.35
CA ASN A 116 6.97 7.27 8.10
C ASN A 116 7.28 8.03 9.40
N ARG A 117 8.38 7.66 10.03
CA ARG A 117 8.80 8.24 11.30
C ARG A 117 9.77 9.41 11.12
N SER A 118 10.06 9.76 9.88
CA SER A 118 10.91 10.91 9.57
C SER A 118 10.10 12.21 9.56
N THR A 119 10.77 13.31 9.30
CA THR A 119 10.14 14.63 9.19
C THR A 119 9.84 15.03 7.74
N SER A 120 10.15 14.17 6.78
CA SER A 120 9.97 14.42 5.35
C SER A 120 9.08 13.36 4.72
N PRO A 121 8.32 13.71 3.66
CA PRO A 121 7.52 12.72 2.94
C PRO A 121 8.37 11.59 2.37
N ALA A 122 7.81 10.40 2.33
CA ALA A 122 8.40 9.25 1.65
C ALA A 122 7.53 8.85 0.47
N VAL A 123 8.13 8.21 -0.52
CA VAL A 123 7.42 7.76 -1.72
C VAL A 123 7.75 6.29 -1.97
N VAL A 124 6.70 5.49 -2.12
CA VAL A 124 6.81 4.05 -2.35
C VAL A 124 6.00 3.68 -3.60
N ALA A 125 6.62 2.96 -4.52
CA ALA A 125 5.92 2.37 -5.65
C ALA A 125 5.52 0.94 -5.28
N ILE A 126 4.27 0.59 -5.52
CA ILE A 126 3.72 -0.72 -5.18
C ILE A 126 3.02 -1.30 -6.41
N ALA A 127 3.49 -2.48 -6.84
CA ALA A 127 2.82 -3.26 -7.87
C ALA A 127 2.13 -4.43 -7.18
N SER A 128 0.79 -4.48 -7.28
CA SER A 128 -0.02 -5.51 -6.65
C SER A 128 -0.63 -6.41 -7.71
N HIS A 129 -0.50 -7.71 -7.54
CA HIS A 129 -1.06 -8.72 -8.43
C HIS A 129 -2.09 -9.54 -7.66
N ASP A 130 -3.21 -9.82 -8.30
CA ASP A 130 -4.23 -10.66 -7.70
C ASP A 130 -3.65 -12.05 -7.41
N GLY A 131 -3.62 -12.43 -6.14
CA GLY A 131 -3.11 -13.72 -5.68
C GLY A 131 -4.21 -14.70 -5.32
N ALA A 132 -5.46 -14.38 -5.63
CA ALA A 132 -6.58 -15.29 -5.38
C ALA A 132 -6.48 -16.51 -6.27
N PRO A 133 -6.78 -17.73 -5.73
CA PRO A 133 -6.74 -18.96 -6.53
C PRO A 133 -7.83 -18.99 -7.61
#